data_ca1afe7e070b81c5b908d983cc84aec3
#
_entry.id   ca1afe7e070b81c5b908d983cc84aec3
#
_cell.length_a   1.000
_cell.length_b   1.000
_cell.length_c   1.000
_cell.angle_alpha   90.00
_cell.angle_beta   90.00
_cell.angle_gamma   90.00
#
_symmetry.space_group_name_H-M   'P 1'
#
loop_
_entity.id
_entity.type
_entity.pdbx_description
1 polymer ?
#
loop_
_entity_poly.entity_id
_entity_poly.type
_entity_poly.pdbx_seq_one_letter_code
_entity_poly.pdbx_strand_id
1 'polypeptide(L)'
;MHLKVKKTRDDIYRVSKTAKHVSPHLHNALEIVHVREGTLELGVGQELYHMEKDDLGFVFSDIIHHYQVFDDGNNEVDYILVPPSYAALFAEEIQKYAPEYPVIKAENIESEVYHAIDSIMKTNESESMVVQAYIQIILARCIKKMNLIDKSSVGSDDLIYRTVAFVSANFRKPFSLEDMARELGVSKYVVSRIFSKTFHCNFNQYLNDARIGYAIGRLENTNDTITDIYLDSGFKSQRTFNRVFKERYKSSPSEYRQRRRSEN
;
A
#
# COMPACT_ATOMS: atom_id res chain seq x y z
N MET A 1 9.31 -3.98 -2.89
CA MET A 1 8.35 -3.66 -1.85
C MET A 1 6.99 -4.16 -2.29
N HIS A 2 6.23 -4.74 -1.37
CA HIS A 2 5.11 -5.59 -1.71
C HIS A 2 3.82 -4.84 -1.50
N LEU A 3 3.09 -4.68 -2.59
CA LEU A 3 1.68 -4.42 -2.56
C LEU A 3 1.00 -5.64 -1.91
N LYS A 4 0.79 -5.56 -0.60
CA LYS A 4 -0.19 -6.44 0.02
C LYS A 4 -1.56 -5.89 -0.31
N VAL A 5 -2.15 -6.34 -1.42
CA VAL A 5 -3.61 -6.29 -1.57
C VAL A 5 -4.15 -7.28 -0.55
N LYS A 6 -4.20 -6.86 0.71
CA LYS A 6 -4.92 -7.61 1.74
C LYS A 6 -6.40 -7.51 1.43
N LYS A 7 -7.00 -8.58 0.91
CA LYS A 7 -8.39 -8.81 1.17
C LYS A 7 -8.51 -9.20 2.65
N THR A 8 -9.07 -8.25 3.43
CA THR A 8 -9.70 -8.43 4.72
C THR A 8 -9.12 -9.55 5.61
N ARG A 9 -8.09 -9.26 6.36
CA ARG A 9 -8.06 -9.53 7.79
C ARG A 9 -8.34 -8.22 8.50
N ASP A 10 -9.12 -8.30 9.57
CA ASP A 10 -9.29 -7.22 10.53
C ASP A 10 -8.01 -6.93 11.35
N ASP A 11 -6.86 -7.43 10.90
CA ASP A 11 -5.59 -7.30 11.60
C ASP A 11 -4.74 -6.19 10.99
N ILE A 12 -4.15 -5.39 11.85
CA ILE A 12 -3.19 -4.34 11.48
C ILE A 12 -1.93 -4.95 10.87
N TYR A 13 -1.40 -4.31 9.82
CA TYR A 13 -0.08 -4.62 9.30
C TYR A 13 0.89 -3.48 9.62
N ARG A 14 2.06 -3.83 10.16
CA ARG A 14 3.10 -2.87 10.54
C ARG A 14 4.47 -3.42 10.20
N VAL A 15 5.35 -2.55 9.71
CA VAL A 15 6.72 -2.89 9.37
C VAL A 15 7.62 -1.66 9.39
N SER A 16 8.79 -1.80 10.01
CA SER A 16 9.90 -0.87 9.85
C SER A 16 10.87 -1.41 8.81
N LYS A 17 11.26 -0.61 7.86
CA LYS A 17 12.19 -1.03 6.79
C LYS A 17 12.80 0.16 6.05
N THR A 18 13.93 -0.10 5.39
CA THR A 18 14.50 0.82 4.41
C THR A 18 13.50 1.11 3.30
N ALA A 19 13.24 2.39 3.08
CA ALA A 19 12.34 2.86 2.04
C ALA A 19 12.84 2.48 0.65
N LYS A 20 11.90 2.19 -0.24
CA LYS A 20 12.18 1.85 -1.64
C LYS A 20 11.10 2.45 -2.52
N HIS A 21 11.43 2.65 -3.78
CA HIS A 21 10.43 3.02 -4.78
C HIS A 21 9.28 2.00 -4.82
N VAL A 22 8.06 2.48 -4.76
CA VAL A 22 6.81 1.71 -4.85
C VAL A 22 5.93 2.32 -5.91
N SER A 23 5.53 1.51 -6.88
CA SER A 23 4.61 1.94 -7.93
C SER A 23 3.24 2.37 -7.37
N PRO A 24 2.52 3.26 -8.05
CA PRO A 24 1.18 3.68 -7.64
C PRO A 24 0.24 2.51 -7.37
N HIS A 25 -0.45 2.57 -6.25
CA HIS A 25 -1.39 1.54 -5.78
C HIS A 25 -2.45 2.11 -4.88
N LEU A 26 -3.46 1.32 -4.58
CA LEU A 26 -4.50 1.66 -3.61
C LEU A 26 -4.92 0.43 -2.79
N HIS A 27 -5.44 0.67 -1.61
CA HIS A 27 -6.08 -0.33 -0.75
C HIS A 27 -7.12 0.34 0.16
N ASN A 28 -8.00 -0.45 0.77
CA ASN A 28 -9.06 0.05 1.64
C ASN A 28 -8.62 0.33 3.09
N ALA A 29 -7.36 0.09 3.43
CA ALA A 29 -6.81 0.44 4.73
C ALA A 29 -6.38 1.92 4.74
N LEU A 30 -6.49 2.57 5.89
CA LEU A 30 -5.72 3.78 6.16
C LEU A 30 -4.24 3.40 6.27
N GLU A 31 -3.34 4.15 5.64
CA GLU A 31 -1.90 3.97 5.83
C GLU A 31 -1.30 5.16 6.57
N ILE A 32 -0.55 4.86 7.64
CA ILE A 32 0.25 5.84 8.39
C ILE A 32 1.71 5.54 8.09
N VAL A 33 2.45 6.56 7.70
CA VAL A 33 3.87 6.49 7.31
C VAL A 33 4.66 7.40 8.23
N HIS A 34 5.71 6.87 8.87
CA HIS A 34 6.60 7.64 9.73
C HIS A 34 8.04 7.51 9.24
N VAL A 35 8.68 8.62 8.89
CA VAL A 35 10.10 8.64 8.50
C VAL A 35 10.95 8.66 9.76
N ARG A 36 11.61 7.54 10.06
CA ARG A 36 12.51 7.43 11.23
C ARG A 36 13.87 8.05 10.97
N GLU A 37 14.37 7.90 9.75
CA GLU A 37 15.67 8.43 9.34
C GLU A 37 15.66 8.68 7.84
N GLY A 38 16.37 9.72 7.39
CA GLY A 38 16.48 10.10 5.98
C GLY A 38 15.24 10.81 5.46
N THR A 39 14.91 10.54 4.21
CA THR A 39 13.81 11.18 3.47
C THR A 39 12.92 10.19 2.74
N LEU A 40 11.70 10.61 2.42
CA LEU A 40 10.75 9.87 1.61
C LEU A 40 9.87 10.83 0.80
N GLU A 41 9.63 10.53 -0.46
CA GLU A 41 8.62 11.21 -1.25
C GLU A 41 7.33 10.38 -1.24
N LEU A 42 6.27 10.94 -0.67
CA LEU A 42 4.93 10.38 -0.69
C LEU A 42 4.16 10.98 -1.88
N GLY A 43 3.86 10.16 -2.88
CA GLY A 43 2.99 10.53 -3.98
C GLY A 43 1.53 10.23 -3.67
N VAL A 44 0.65 11.23 -3.78
CA VAL A 44 -0.81 11.09 -3.64
C VAL A 44 -1.48 11.80 -4.82
N GLY A 45 -2.28 11.08 -5.59
CA GLY A 45 -2.82 11.62 -6.82
C GLY A 45 -1.68 11.95 -7.81
N GLN A 46 -1.58 13.22 -8.20
CA GLN A 46 -0.53 13.73 -9.10
C GLN A 46 0.60 14.47 -8.40
N GLU A 47 0.49 14.67 -7.10
CA GLU A 47 1.43 15.46 -6.30
C GLU A 47 2.42 14.56 -5.56
N LEU A 48 3.63 15.10 -5.36
CA LEU A 48 4.69 14.52 -4.54
C LEU A 48 4.91 15.39 -3.31
N TYR A 49 4.89 14.77 -2.15
CA TYR A 49 5.05 15.42 -0.86
C TYR A 49 6.35 14.94 -0.21
N HIS A 50 7.27 15.87 -0.03
CA HIS A 50 8.54 15.61 0.62
C HIS A 50 8.36 15.39 2.12
N MET A 51 8.90 14.28 2.62
CA MET A 51 8.92 13.90 4.03
C MET A 51 10.37 13.77 4.50
N GLU A 52 10.65 14.35 5.65
CA GLU A 52 11.92 14.27 6.36
C GLU A 52 11.75 13.50 7.67
N LYS A 53 12.84 13.32 8.39
CA LYS A 53 12.84 12.64 9.68
C LYS A 53 11.73 13.17 10.60
N ASP A 54 11.01 12.25 11.23
CA ASP A 54 9.90 12.46 12.15
C ASP A 54 8.61 13.02 11.51
N ASP A 55 8.58 13.28 10.19
CA ASP A 55 7.33 13.60 9.49
C ASP A 55 6.38 12.39 9.45
N LEU A 56 5.07 12.65 9.48
CA LEU A 56 4.03 11.64 9.33
C LEU A 56 3.21 11.85 8.07
N GLY A 57 3.07 10.79 7.28
CA GLY A 57 2.17 10.72 6.13
C GLY A 57 0.89 9.96 6.46
N PHE A 58 -0.25 10.43 5.93
CA PHE A 58 -1.55 9.79 6.09
C PHE A 58 -2.21 9.59 4.74
N VAL A 59 -2.40 8.34 4.35
CA VAL A 59 -3.14 7.99 3.15
C VAL A 59 -4.45 7.32 3.53
N PHE A 60 -5.57 8.01 3.28
CA PHE A 60 -6.88 7.48 3.59
C PHE A 60 -7.27 6.36 2.62
N SER A 61 -8.28 5.56 3.01
CA SER A 61 -8.75 4.40 2.24
C SER A 61 -9.01 4.74 0.77
N ASP A 62 -8.68 3.83 -0.12
CA ASP A 62 -8.99 3.92 -1.56
C ASP A 62 -8.40 5.13 -2.29
N ILE A 63 -7.35 5.75 -1.72
CA ILE A 63 -6.58 6.81 -2.38
C ILE A 63 -5.34 6.20 -3.03
N ILE A 64 -5.10 6.56 -4.31
CA ILE A 64 -3.89 6.14 -5.01
C ILE A 64 -2.70 6.86 -4.45
N HIS A 65 -1.70 6.08 -4.07
CA HIS A 65 -0.45 6.58 -3.54
C HIS A 65 0.74 5.74 -3.99
N HIS A 66 1.92 6.33 -3.86
CA HIS A 66 3.19 5.67 -4.18
C HIS A 66 4.32 6.28 -3.35
N TYR A 67 5.48 5.62 -3.39
CA TYR A 67 6.67 6.10 -2.69
C TYR A 67 7.86 6.20 -3.63
N GLN A 68 8.65 7.26 -3.49
CA GLN A 68 9.89 7.44 -4.21
C GLN A 68 11.01 7.78 -3.22
N VAL A 69 12.21 7.35 -3.54
CA VAL A 69 13.44 7.67 -2.80
C VAL A 69 14.45 8.17 -3.82
N PHE A 70 14.97 9.35 -3.62
CA PHE A 70 15.87 10.01 -4.57
C PHE A 70 17.33 10.05 -4.10
N ASP A 71 17.57 9.75 -2.83
CA ASP A 71 18.93 9.67 -2.30
C ASP A 71 19.34 8.22 -2.01
N ASP A 72 20.64 7.98 -1.91
CA ASP A 72 21.24 6.69 -1.56
C ASP A 72 21.47 6.58 -0.04
N GLY A 73 20.87 7.46 0.77
CA GLY A 73 20.99 7.50 2.22
C GLY A 73 20.28 6.34 2.92
N ASN A 74 20.46 6.29 4.24
CA ASN A 74 19.71 5.35 5.09
C ASN A 74 18.31 5.93 5.34
N ASN A 75 17.33 5.50 4.55
CA ASN A 75 15.93 5.97 4.62
C ASN A 75 15.08 4.92 5.35
N GLU A 76 15.02 4.97 6.68
CA GLU A 76 14.23 4.04 7.49
C GLU A 76 12.82 4.59 7.73
N VAL A 77 11.81 3.78 7.44
CA VAL A 77 10.39 4.19 7.48
C VAL A 77 9.54 3.11 8.13
N ASP A 78 8.64 3.54 9.03
CA ASP A 78 7.55 2.71 9.52
C ASP A 78 6.34 2.86 8.63
N TYR A 79 5.75 1.75 8.26
CA TYR A 79 4.48 1.66 7.54
C TYR A 79 3.48 0.93 8.42
N ILE A 80 2.34 1.58 8.70
CA ILE A 80 1.25 1.02 9.50
C ILE A 80 -0.02 1.05 8.66
N LEU A 81 -0.48 -0.12 8.21
CA LEU A 81 -1.76 -0.26 7.51
C LEU A 81 -2.84 -0.60 8.52
N VAL A 82 -3.77 0.32 8.67
CA VAL A 82 -4.86 0.27 9.64
C VAL A 82 -6.15 -0.18 8.96
N PRO A 83 -6.65 -1.38 9.26
CA PRO A 83 -7.93 -1.84 8.73
C PRO A 83 -9.09 -0.94 9.19
N PRO A 84 -10.20 -0.86 8.44
CA PRO A 84 -11.37 -0.04 8.81
C PRO A 84 -11.90 -0.30 10.23
N SER A 85 -11.85 -1.55 10.70
CA SER A 85 -12.28 -1.95 12.05
C SER A 85 -11.50 -1.25 13.18
N TYR A 86 -10.21 -0.94 12.96
CA TYR A 86 -9.36 -0.24 13.93
C TYR A 86 -9.56 1.28 13.92
N ALA A 87 -10.11 1.82 12.85
CA ALA A 87 -10.36 3.26 12.67
C ALA A 87 -11.87 3.61 12.73
N ALA A 88 -12.70 2.76 13.34
CA ALA A 88 -14.15 2.84 13.25
C ALA A 88 -14.75 4.18 13.72
N LEU A 89 -14.14 4.84 14.72
CA LEU A 89 -14.59 6.17 15.20
C LEU A 89 -14.35 7.29 14.18
N PHE A 90 -13.48 7.08 13.21
CA PHE A 90 -13.12 8.03 12.14
C PHE A 90 -13.51 7.47 10.76
N ALA A 91 -14.39 6.46 10.72
CA ALA A 91 -14.73 5.78 9.47
C ALA A 91 -15.37 6.72 8.44
N GLU A 92 -16.18 7.68 8.89
CA GLU A 92 -16.83 8.64 7.99
C GLU A 92 -15.80 9.56 7.34
N GLU A 93 -14.88 10.12 8.13
CA GLU A 93 -13.81 10.99 7.64
C GLU A 93 -12.91 10.25 6.68
N ILE A 94 -12.47 9.05 7.03
CA ILE A 94 -11.55 8.25 6.22
C ILE A 94 -12.20 7.75 4.93
N GLN A 95 -13.50 7.48 4.92
CA GLN A 95 -14.20 6.98 3.74
C GLN A 95 -14.63 8.09 2.77
N LYS A 96 -15.09 9.24 3.28
CA LYS A 96 -15.64 10.33 2.46
C LYS A 96 -14.60 11.36 2.05
N TYR A 97 -13.58 11.57 2.88
CA TYR A 97 -12.63 12.66 2.71
C TYR A 97 -11.22 12.15 2.46
N ALA A 98 -10.36 13.08 2.05
CA ALA A 98 -8.92 12.92 1.94
C ALA A 98 -8.22 14.14 2.52
N PRO A 99 -7.04 13.99 3.11
CA PRO A 99 -6.22 15.14 3.44
C PRO A 99 -5.84 15.90 2.16
N GLU A 100 -6.10 17.21 2.12
CA GLU A 100 -5.59 18.08 1.04
C GLU A 100 -4.06 18.07 1.01
N TYR A 101 -3.46 18.03 2.20
CA TYR A 101 -2.03 17.87 2.41
C TYR A 101 -1.80 16.62 3.28
N PRO A 102 -1.32 15.51 2.73
CA PRO A 102 -1.27 14.23 3.43
C PRO A 102 -0.10 14.09 4.42
N VAL A 103 0.76 15.10 4.54
CA VAL A 103 1.95 15.10 5.41
C VAL A 103 1.80 16.09 6.55
N ILE A 104 1.99 15.63 7.78
CA ILE A 104 2.14 16.49 8.94
C ILE A 104 3.62 16.58 9.28
N LYS A 105 4.16 17.81 9.29
CA LYS A 105 5.56 18.06 9.60
C LYS A 105 5.84 17.83 11.10
N ALA A 106 7.04 17.35 11.42
CA ALA A 106 7.48 16.94 12.75
C ALA A 106 7.20 18.00 13.84
N GLU A 107 7.40 19.28 13.52
CA GLU A 107 7.15 20.40 14.42
C GLU A 107 5.68 20.56 14.86
N ASN A 108 4.77 19.97 14.11
CA ASN A 108 3.33 20.00 14.38
C ASN A 108 2.80 18.71 15.02
N ILE A 109 3.69 17.78 15.40
CA ILE A 109 3.32 16.48 15.96
C ILE A 109 3.67 16.44 17.45
N GLU A 110 2.68 16.09 18.28
CA GLU A 110 2.90 15.91 19.71
C GLU A 110 3.69 14.63 20.01
N SER A 111 4.55 14.65 21.01
CA SER A 111 5.35 13.50 21.46
C SER A 111 4.53 12.25 21.78
N GLU A 112 3.27 12.45 22.22
CA GLU A 112 2.31 11.36 22.47
C GLU A 112 2.03 10.51 21.21
N VAL A 113 2.03 11.15 20.03
CA VAL A 113 1.81 10.45 18.76
C VAL A 113 2.99 9.53 18.43
N TYR A 114 4.22 10.00 18.59
CA TYR A 114 5.41 9.15 18.42
C TYR A 114 5.44 8.00 19.42
N HIS A 115 5.08 8.27 20.67
CA HIS A 115 4.95 7.21 21.67
C HIS A 115 3.92 6.15 21.26
N ALA A 116 2.78 6.57 20.71
CA ALA A 116 1.76 5.66 20.22
C ALA A 116 2.26 4.82 19.03
N ILE A 117 2.98 5.42 18.06
CA ILE A 117 3.59 4.72 16.93
C ILE A 117 4.59 3.69 17.44
N ASP A 118 5.52 4.07 18.31
CA ASP A 118 6.52 3.17 18.88
C ASP A 118 5.89 2.00 19.65
N SER A 119 4.82 2.28 20.39
CA SER A 119 4.08 1.25 21.12
C SER A 119 3.40 0.28 20.15
N ILE A 120 2.75 0.78 19.08
CA ILE A 120 2.18 -0.07 18.03
C ILE A 120 3.27 -0.97 17.44
N MET A 121 4.44 -0.44 17.11
CA MET A 121 5.51 -1.21 16.47
C MET A 121 6.08 -2.30 17.36
N LYS A 122 5.98 -2.18 18.70
CA LYS A 122 6.52 -3.13 19.70
C LYS A 122 5.47 -4.09 20.28
N THR A 123 4.19 -3.76 20.21
CA THR A 123 3.08 -4.53 20.81
C THR A 123 2.88 -5.87 20.10
N ASN A 124 2.57 -6.94 20.82
CA ASN A 124 2.31 -8.26 20.25
C ASN A 124 0.99 -8.29 19.44
N GLU A 125 0.90 -9.20 18.47
CA GLU A 125 -0.33 -9.36 17.65
C GLU A 125 -1.57 -9.74 18.46
N SER A 126 -1.39 -10.41 19.62
CA SER A 126 -2.48 -10.78 20.53
C SER A 126 -3.13 -9.61 21.25
N GLU A 127 -2.50 -8.44 21.28
CA GLU A 127 -2.96 -7.25 22.02
C GLU A 127 -3.71 -6.26 21.12
N SER A 128 -4.61 -6.76 20.30
CA SER A 128 -5.34 -5.96 19.29
C SER A 128 -6.08 -4.75 19.87
N MET A 129 -6.65 -4.85 21.08
CA MET A 129 -7.33 -3.74 21.75
C MET A 129 -6.36 -2.61 22.14
N VAL A 130 -5.14 -2.98 22.59
CA VAL A 130 -4.10 -1.99 22.94
C VAL A 130 -3.66 -1.26 21.68
N VAL A 131 -3.39 -1.99 20.60
CA VAL A 131 -3.05 -1.41 19.30
C VAL A 131 -4.17 -0.50 18.80
N GLN A 132 -5.43 -0.92 18.91
CA GLN A 132 -6.58 -0.10 18.54
C GLN A 132 -6.62 1.22 19.34
N ALA A 133 -6.38 1.18 20.64
CA ALA A 133 -6.35 2.38 21.47
C ALA A 133 -5.26 3.37 21.01
N TYR A 134 -4.05 2.89 20.69
CA TYR A 134 -3.00 3.74 20.14
C TYR A 134 -3.36 4.34 18.77
N ILE A 135 -4.00 3.56 17.90
CA ILE A 135 -4.52 4.09 16.61
C ILE A 135 -5.51 5.22 16.86
N GLN A 136 -6.45 5.08 17.82
CA GLN A 136 -7.39 6.15 18.16
C GLN A 136 -6.70 7.42 18.64
N ILE A 137 -5.64 7.30 19.46
CA ILE A 137 -4.84 8.43 19.90
C ILE A 137 -4.20 9.16 18.71
N ILE A 138 -3.54 8.41 17.81
CA ILE A 138 -2.93 8.99 16.61
C ILE A 138 -3.96 9.74 15.77
N LEU A 139 -5.09 9.10 15.47
CA LEU A 139 -6.13 9.70 14.64
C LEU A 139 -6.77 10.93 15.29
N ALA A 140 -7.06 10.88 16.59
CA ALA A 140 -7.65 12.01 17.34
C ALA A 140 -6.71 13.22 17.38
N ARG A 141 -5.39 13.00 17.41
CA ARG A 141 -4.39 14.07 17.41
C ARG A 141 -4.12 14.62 16.00
N CYS A 142 -4.09 13.75 15.00
CA CYS A 142 -3.63 14.11 13.66
C CYS A 142 -4.76 14.57 12.73
N ILE A 143 -5.94 13.95 12.73
CA ILE A 143 -7.03 14.31 11.79
C ILE A 143 -7.45 15.77 11.95
N LYS A 144 -7.56 16.28 13.17
CA LYS A 144 -7.92 17.68 13.43
C LYS A 144 -6.92 18.72 12.91
N LYS A 145 -5.70 18.29 12.55
CA LYS A 145 -4.64 19.15 11.99
C LYS A 145 -4.65 19.15 10.46
N MET A 146 -5.45 18.28 9.84
CA MET A 146 -5.55 18.17 8.41
C MET A 146 -6.75 18.97 7.89
N ASN A 147 -6.56 19.68 6.79
CA ASN A 147 -7.68 20.15 5.99
C ASN A 147 -8.19 18.96 5.17
N LEU A 148 -9.44 18.58 5.39
CA LEU A 148 -10.07 17.46 4.70
C LEU A 148 -10.90 17.97 3.53
N ILE A 149 -10.65 17.43 2.35
CA ILE A 149 -11.39 17.71 1.12
C ILE A 149 -12.21 16.48 0.71
N ASP A 150 -13.24 16.67 -0.09
CA ASP A 150 -14.01 15.54 -0.62
C ASP A 150 -13.10 14.61 -1.45
N LYS A 151 -13.14 13.32 -1.17
CA LYS A 151 -12.30 12.32 -1.83
C LYS A 151 -12.48 12.30 -3.35
N SER A 152 -13.67 12.63 -3.84
CA SER A 152 -13.94 12.70 -5.28
C SER A 152 -13.13 13.78 -5.98
N SER A 153 -12.61 14.77 -5.24
CA SER A 153 -11.72 15.81 -5.79
C SER A 153 -10.26 15.37 -5.93
N VAL A 154 -9.89 14.23 -5.31
CA VAL A 154 -8.51 13.71 -5.36
C VAL A 154 -8.37 12.74 -6.54
N GLY A 155 -8.02 13.28 -7.71
CA GLY A 155 -7.56 12.50 -8.87
C GLY A 155 -8.58 11.55 -9.53
N SER A 156 -9.89 11.64 -9.22
CA SER A 156 -10.91 10.70 -9.70
C SER A 156 -11.08 10.69 -11.23
N ASP A 157 -10.81 11.78 -11.90
CA ASP A 157 -10.90 11.90 -13.38
C ASP A 157 -9.55 11.65 -14.07
N ASP A 158 -8.47 11.46 -13.33
CA ASP A 158 -7.16 11.20 -13.90
C ASP A 158 -7.09 9.80 -14.50
N LEU A 159 -6.60 9.71 -15.71
CA LEU A 159 -6.38 8.45 -16.41
C LEU A 159 -5.40 7.54 -15.65
N ILE A 160 -4.46 8.10 -14.89
CA ILE A 160 -3.55 7.34 -14.01
C ILE A 160 -4.37 6.66 -12.93
N TYR A 161 -5.25 7.40 -12.24
CA TYR A 161 -6.16 6.86 -11.23
C TYR A 161 -7.01 5.73 -11.81
N ARG A 162 -7.68 5.97 -12.94
CA ARG A 162 -8.52 4.97 -13.60
C ARG A 162 -7.73 3.73 -14.02
N THR A 163 -6.47 3.89 -14.45
CA THR A 163 -5.56 2.79 -14.78
C THR A 163 -5.25 1.92 -13.56
N VAL A 164 -4.88 2.53 -12.43
CA VAL A 164 -4.59 1.80 -11.18
C VAL A 164 -5.85 1.12 -10.63
N ALA A 165 -6.97 1.84 -10.59
CA ALA A 165 -8.25 1.32 -10.13
C ALA A 165 -8.71 0.12 -10.98
N PHE A 166 -8.57 0.20 -12.32
CA PHE A 166 -8.88 -0.91 -13.21
C PHE A 166 -8.03 -2.15 -12.91
N VAL A 167 -6.71 -2.01 -12.77
CA VAL A 167 -5.84 -3.15 -12.44
C VAL A 167 -6.20 -3.71 -11.07
N SER A 168 -6.40 -2.88 -10.06
CA SER A 168 -6.75 -3.29 -8.69
C SER A 168 -8.06 -4.10 -8.64
N ALA A 169 -9.05 -3.70 -9.43
CA ALA A 169 -10.33 -4.41 -9.51
C ALA A 169 -10.28 -5.71 -10.33
N ASN A 170 -9.35 -5.81 -11.30
CA ASN A 170 -9.38 -6.87 -12.32
C ASN A 170 -8.15 -7.78 -12.34
N PHE A 171 -7.08 -7.56 -11.56
CA PHE A 171 -5.81 -8.29 -11.68
C PHE A 171 -5.95 -9.81 -11.57
N ARG A 172 -6.98 -10.31 -10.88
CA ARG A 172 -7.26 -11.76 -10.74
C ARG A 172 -7.86 -12.38 -12.00
N LYS A 173 -8.43 -11.57 -12.88
CA LYS A 173 -9.02 -12.00 -14.14
C LYS A 173 -8.00 -11.91 -15.28
N PRO A 174 -8.15 -12.69 -16.35
CA PRO A 174 -7.36 -12.47 -17.56
C PRO A 174 -7.87 -11.22 -18.29
N PHE A 175 -6.96 -10.27 -18.56
CA PHE A 175 -7.20 -9.15 -19.46
C PHE A 175 -5.88 -8.72 -20.12
N SER A 176 -5.99 -8.05 -21.25
CA SER A 176 -4.88 -7.50 -22.00
C SER A 176 -4.79 -5.98 -21.86
N LEU A 177 -3.68 -5.41 -22.33
CA LEU A 177 -3.54 -3.96 -22.39
C LEU A 177 -4.59 -3.32 -23.32
N GLU A 178 -5.00 -4.05 -24.37
CA GLU A 178 -6.06 -3.67 -25.30
C GLU A 178 -7.43 -3.62 -24.62
N ASP A 179 -7.74 -4.62 -23.80
CA ASP A 179 -9.00 -4.66 -23.04
C ASP A 179 -9.08 -3.49 -22.06
N MET A 180 -7.97 -3.22 -21.35
CA MET A 180 -7.88 -2.06 -20.47
C MET A 180 -8.06 -0.75 -21.22
N ALA A 181 -7.37 -0.56 -22.34
CA ALA A 181 -7.46 0.66 -23.13
C ALA A 181 -8.89 0.93 -23.62
N ARG A 182 -9.59 -0.14 -24.06
CA ARG A 182 -11.00 -0.06 -24.46
C ARG A 182 -11.90 0.38 -23.32
N GLU A 183 -11.73 -0.21 -22.12
CA GLU A 183 -12.52 0.12 -20.92
C GLU A 183 -12.27 1.55 -20.45
N LEU A 184 -11.02 2.00 -20.52
CA LEU A 184 -10.64 3.37 -20.17
C LEU A 184 -11.02 4.41 -21.23
N GLY A 185 -11.48 3.99 -22.42
CA GLY A 185 -11.84 4.90 -23.52
C GLY A 185 -10.66 5.58 -24.17
N VAL A 186 -9.47 4.98 -24.16
CA VAL A 186 -8.24 5.53 -24.72
C VAL A 186 -7.51 4.54 -25.62
N SER A 187 -6.50 5.01 -26.35
CA SER A 187 -5.69 4.11 -27.16
C SER A 187 -4.72 3.27 -26.30
N LYS A 188 -4.41 2.05 -26.77
CA LYS A 188 -3.37 1.19 -26.16
C LYS A 188 -2.04 1.93 -25.94
N TYR A 189 -1.70 2.81 -26.87
CA TYR A 189 -0.46 3.58 -26.80
C TYR A 189 -0.43 4.53 -25.58
N VAL A 190 -1.56 5.17 -25.28
CA VAL A 190 -1.71 6.05 -24.11
C VAL A 190 -1.51 5.26 -22.82
N VAL A 191 -2.21 4.11 -22.67
CA VAL A 191 -2.08 3.26 -21.48
C VAL A 191 -0.63 2.73 -21.35
N SER A 192 -0.03 2.29 -22.45
CA SER A 192 1.38 1.83 -22.45
C SER A 192 2.36 2.92 -21.96
N ARG A 193 2.09 4.19 -22.33
CA ARG A 193 2.89 5.33 -21.86
C ARG A 193 2.75 5.59 -20.35
N ILE A 194 1.57 5.40 -19.79
CA ILE A 194 1.37 5.49 -18.33
C ILE A 194 2.29 4.51 -17.62
N PHE A 195 2.27 3.23 -18.01
CA PHE A 195 3.16 2.23 -17.41
C PHE A 195 4.63 2.59 -17.58
N SER A 196 5.07 2.98 -18.77
CA SER A 196 6.49 3.23 -19.03
C SER A 196 6.99 4.57 -18.49
N LYS A 197 6.17 5.62 -18.47
CA LYS A 197 6.59 6.98 -18.08
C LYS A 197 6.28 7.31 -16.63
N THR A 198 5.12 6.85 -16.13
CA THR A 198 4.69 7.17 -14.76
C THR A 198 5.04 6.04 -13.79
N PHE A 199 4.82 4.77 -14.17
CA PHE A 199 5.08 3.63 -13.28
C PHE A 199 6.48 3.03 -13.48
N HIS A 200 7.26 3.50 -14.45
CA HIS A 200 8.61 3.03 -14.78
C HIS A 200 8.73 1.52 -14.94
N CYS A 201 7.66 0.87 -15.39
CA CYS A 201 7.60 -0.56 -15.67
C CYS A 201 6.71 -0.84 -16.87
N ASN A 202 6.68 -2.06 -17.38
CA ASN A 202 5.69 -2.43 -18.39
C ASN A 202 4.41 -2.98 -17.75
N PHE A 203 3.31 -3.01 -18.55
CA PHE A 203 2.01 -3.52 -18.10
C PHE A 203 2.07 -4.90 -17.45
N ASN A 204 2.83 -5.83 -18.04
CA ASN A 204 2.92 -7.20 -17.50
C ASN A 204 3.67 -7.24 -16.17
N GLN A 205 4.70 -6.41 -16.00
CA GLN A 205 5.39 -6.27 -14.73
C GLN A 205 4.44 -5.74 -13.65
N TYR A 206 3.74 -4.64 -13.92
CA TYR A 206 2.78 -4.05 -12.99
C TYR A 206 1.66 -5.03 -12.60
N LEU A 207 1.06 -5.72 -13.59
CA LEU A 207 0.03 -6.72 -13.35
C LEU A 207 0.56 -7.91 -12.53
N ASN A 208 1.77 -8.38 -12.84
CA ASN A 208 2.40 -9.45 -12.06
C ASN A 208 2.71 -9.01 -10.63
N ASP A 209 3.10 -7.76 -10.41
CA ASP A 209 3.34 -7.21 -9.09
C ASP A 209 2.07 -7.18 -8.23
N ALA A 210 0.95 -6.75 -8.80
CA ALA A 210 -0.35 -6.79 -8.14
C ALA A 210 -0.75 -8.25 -7.78
N ARG A 211 -0.56 -9.19 -8.69
CA ARG A 211 -0.83 -10.63 -8.48
C ARG A 211 0.06 -11.26 -7.41
N ILE A 212 1.35 -10.96 -7.42
CA ILE A 212 2.29 -11.45 -6.40
C ILE A 212 1.95 -10.85 -5.04
N GLY A 213 1.61 -9.56 -4.96
CA GLY A 213 1.17 -8.93 -3.72
C GLY A 213 -0.02 -9.66 -3.08
N TYR A 214 -1.02 -10.02 -3.88
CA TYR A 214 -2.16 -10.83 -3.42
C TYR A 214 -1.72 -12.23 -2.97
N ALA A 215 -0.88 -12.92 -3.77
CA ALA A 215 -0.38 -14.25 -3.45
C ALA A 215 0.38 -14.30 -2.12
N ILE A 216 1.20 -13.29 -1.82
CA ILE A 216 1.91 -13.18 -0.54
C ILE A 216 0.90 -13.13 0.62
N GLY A 217 -0.13 -12.29 0.52
CA GLY A 217 -1.16 -12.23 1.53
C GLY A 217 -1.81 -13.58 1.80
N ARG A 218 -2.02 -14.40 0.77
CA ARG A 218 -2.54 -15.77 0.92
C ARG A 218 -1.51 -16.74 1.49
N LEU A 219 -0.24 -16.66 1.05
CA LEU A 219 0.85 -17.50 1.57
C LEU A 219 1.07 -17.32 3.07
N GLU A 220 1.00 -16.09 3.55
CA GLU A 220 1.23 -15.75 4.96
C GLU A 220 0.01 -16.04 5.85
N ASN A 221 -1.19 -15.93 5.32
CA ASN A 221 -2.42 -15.86 6.11
C ASN A 221 -3.37 -17.05 5.90
N THR A 222 -3.05 -18.00 5.06
CA THR A 222 -3.91 -19.18 4.81
C THR A 222 -3.11 -20.47 4.71
N ASN A 223 -3.82 -21.60 4.81
CA ASN A 223 -3.28 -22.93 4.54
C ASN A 223 -3.56 -23.42 3.11
N ASP A 224 -4.00 -22.54 2.22
CA ASP A 224 -4.32 -22.90 0.85
C ASP A 224 -3.12 -23.52 0.14
N THR A 225 -3.38 -24.39 -0.81
CA THR A 225 -2.29 -24.98 -1.62
C THR A 225 -1.62 -23.90 -2.46
N ILE A 226 -0.37 -24.13 -2.84
CA ILE A 226 0.33 -23.22 -3.78
C ILE A 226 -0.43 -23.14 -5.12
N THR A 227 -1.09 -24.22 -5.49
CA THR A 227 -1.91 -24.28 -6.70
C THR A 227 -3.11 -23.35 -6.60
N ASP A 228 -3.88 -23.41 -5.53
CA ASP A 228 -5.02 -22.52 -5.32
C ASP A 228 -4.58 -21.05 -5.27
N ILE A 229 -3.45 -20.78 -4.62
CA ILE A 229 -2.93 -19.42 -4.50
C ILE A 229 -2.56 -18.82 -5.84
N TYR A 230 -1.83 -19.55 -6.72
CA TYR A 230 -1.45 -18.94 -8.00
C TYR A 230 -2.64 -18.77 -8.93
N LEU A 231 -3.60 -19.71 -8.91
CA LEU A 231 -4.83 -19.61 -9.70
C LEU A 231 -5.68 -18.42 -9.25
N ASP A 232 -5.93 -18.31 -7.94
CA ASP A 232 -6.68 -17.22 -7.33
C ASP A 232 -6.02 -15.85 -7.52
N SER A 233 -4.69 -15.83 -7.65
CA SER A 233 -3.94 -14.61 -7.93
C SER A 233 -4.00 -14.19 -9.40
N GLY A 234 -4.64 -14.98 -10.28
CA GLY A 234 -4.81 -14.68 -11.69
C GLY A 234 -3.64 -15.09 -12.59
N PHE A 235 -2.69 -15.90 -12.11
CA PHE A 235 -1.64 -16.45 -12.97
C PHE A 235 -2.18 -17.60 -13.81
N LYS A 236 -1.85 -17.60 -15.10
CA LYS A 236 -2.28 -18.64 -16.05
C LYS A 236 -1.51 -19.97 -15.88
N SER A 237 -0.33 -19.95 -15.25
CA SER A 237 0.46 -21.15 -15.02
C SER A 237 1.34 -21.02 -13.79
N GLN A 238 1.55 -22.13 -13.09
CA GLN A 238 2.45 -22.24 -11.95
C GLN A 238 3.90 -21.89 -12.32
N ARG A 239 4.33 -22.22 -13.54
CA ARG A 239 5.68 -21.88 -14.03
C ARG A 239 5.91 -20.38 -14.05
N THR A 240 4.95 -19.61 -14.59
CA THR A 240 5.04 -18.14 -14.62
C THR A 240 5.02 -17.55 -13.20
N PHE A 241 4.11 -18.05 -12.36
CA PHE A 241 4.03 -17.65 -10.95
C PHE A 241 5.36 -17.87 -10.23
N ASN A 242 5.91 -19.10 -10.27
CA ASN A 242 7.15 -19.44 -9.59
C ASN A 242 8.34 -18.59 -10.10
N ARG A 243 8.43 -18.36 -11.42
CA ARG A 243 9.47 -17.51 -12.01
C ARG A 243 9.39 -16.08 -11.47
N VAL A 244 8.21 -15.44 -11.57
CA VAL A 244 8.00 -14.06 -11.11
C VAL A 244 8.22 -13.95 -9.60
N PHE A 245 7.74 -14.93 -8.86
CA PHE A 245 7.93 -15.00 -7.41
C PHE A 245 9.42 -15.08 -7.04
N LYS A 246 10.17 -15.98 -7.68
CA LYS A 246 11.60 -16.17 -7.42
C LYS A 246 12.44 -14.95 -7.83
N GLU A 247 12.10 -14.31 -8.96
CA GLU A 247 12.74 -13.06 -9.38
C GLU A 247 12.65 -11.99 -8.29
N ARG A 248 11.51 -11.92 -7.60
CA ARG A 248 11.21 -10.88 -6.61
C ARG A 248 11.66 -11.22 -5.20
N TYR A 249 11.48 -12.47 -4.76
CA TYR A 249 11.71 -12.89 -3.36
C TYR A 249 12.96 -13.74 -3.18
N LYS A 250 13.65 -14.08 -4.27
CA LYS A 250 14.87 -14.92 -4.28
C LYS A 250 14.65 -16.31 -3.66
N SER A 251 13.40 -16.73 -3.53
CA SER A 251 12.98 -18.03 -2.98
C SER A 251 11.72 -18.52 -3.71
N SER A 252 11.43 -19.79 -3.62
CA SER A 252 10.15 -20.34 -4.10
C SER A 252 8.99 -19.93 -3.16
N PRO A 253 7.72 -19.97 -3.62
CA PRO A 253 6.56 -19.74 -2.75
C PRO A 253 6.50 -20.65 -1.53
N SER A 254 6.87 -21.93 -1.69
CA SER A 254 6.89 -22.92 -0.61
C SER A 254 7.96 -22.62 0.44
N GLU A 255 9.20 -22.32 0.01
CA GLU A 255 10.29 -21.92 0.89
C GLU A 255 9.97 -20.62 1.63
N TYR A 256 9.35 -19.65 0.94
CA TYR A 256 8.89 -18.41 1.55
C TYR A 256 7.88 -18.67 2.67
N ARG A 257 6.85 -19.49 2.41
CA ARG A 257 5.84 -19.87 3.42
C ARG A 257 6.48 -20.58 4.61
N GLN A 258 7.38 -21.54 4.37
CA GLN A 258 8.02 -22.30 5.44
C GLN A 258 8.83 -21.39 6.36
N ARG A 259 9.64 -20.49 5.77
CA ARG A 259 10.44 -19.52 6.54
C ARG A 259 9.56 -18.63 7.41
N ARG A 260 8.48 -18.08 6.86
CA ARG A 260 7.55 -17.22 7.62
C ARG A 260 6.84 -17.93 8.75
N ARG A 261 6.58 -19.23 8.63
CA ARG A 261 5.98 -20.04 9.69
C ARG A 261 6.96 -20.43 10.79
N SER A 262 8.24 -20.47 10.51
CA SER A 262 9.29 -20.74 11.51
C SER A 262 9.74 -19.49 12.26
N GLU A 263 9.41 -18.29 11.74
CA GLU A 263 9.69 -16.99 12.37
C GLU A 263 8.52 -16.48 13.26
N ASN A 264 7.36 -17.18 13.23
CA ASN A 264 6.17 -16.93 14.06
C ASN A 264 6.01 -18.07 15.09
#